data_4635a8bcc5207a75a13bf041322d152a
#
_entry.id   4635a8bcc5207a75a13bf041322d152a
#
_cell.length_a   1.000
_cell.length_b   1.000
_cell.length_c   1.000
_cell.angle_alpha   90.00
_cell.angle_beta   90.00
_cell.angle_gamma   90.00
#
_symmetry.space_group_name_H-M   'P 1'
#
loop_
_entity.id
_entity.type
_entity.pdbx_description
1 polymer ?
#
loop_
_entity_poly.entity_id
_entity_poly.type
_entity_poly.pdbx_seq_one_letter_code
_entity_poly.pdbx_strand_id
1 'polypeptide(L)'
;RLDGTRIDVAIFTNLSRDHLDYHGTMADYAQAKARLFTWPRLRLAVCNLDDTYGRELAALSTATKVVGYTQMEHARDRQGVIRAEDVEETIAGLRFRLCTPHGRALVETGLLGRYNVSNLLAVAAVLLDAGLNPTAIAERLACLTPPAGRLEKIGGHNEPLVVVDYAHTPDALASALHALRPIATARGAALTVVFGCGGDRDRGKRPLMGEVAARYADRVVLTSDNPRSEDPDAILADICVAAPSAEVIADRAEAIRRTIVSAHPAEVVLIAGKGHESYQEIAGVRRPFSDIAQASAALVARREAVR
;
A
#
# COMPACT_ATOMS: atom_id res chain seq x y z
N ARG A 1 -25.11 -0.32 -3.32
CA ARG A 1 -24.99 0.98 -2.56
C ARG A 1 -24.75 2.20 -3.44
N LEU A 2 -24.47 2.03 -4.73
CA LEU A 2 -24.22 3.13 -5.68
C LEU A 2 -25.38 3.38 -6.64
N ASP A 3 -26.48 2.63 -6.50
CA ASP A 3 -27.66 2.80 -7.35
C ASP A 3 -28.21 4.23 -7.24
N GLY A 4 -28.45 4.89 -8.37
CA GLY A 4 -28.85 6.28 -8.46
C GLY A 4 -27.69 7.30 -8.43
N THR A 5 -26.44 6.86 -8.21
CA THR A 5 -25.27 7.75 -8.28
C THR A 5 -24.86 7.99 -9.73
N ARG A 6 -24.61 9.26 -10.09
CA ARG A 6 -23.96 9.59 -11.36
C ARG A 6 -22.45 9.45 -11.22
N ILE A 7 -21.84 8.63 -12.09
CA ILE A 7 -20.39 8.41 -12.13
C ILE A 7 -19.90 8.87 -13.49
N ASP A 8 -19.03 9.87 -13.51
CA ASP A 8 -18.42 10.39 -14.73
C ASP A 8 -17.09 9.72 -15.07
N VAL A 9 -16.32 9.31 -14.06
CA VAL A 9 -14.98 8.71 -14.21
C VAL A 9 -14.88 7.44 -13.40
N ALA A 10 -14.41 6.36 -14.01
CA ALA A 10 -14.06 5.10 -13.34
C ALA A 10 -12.56 4.84 -13.48
N ILE A 11 -11.92 4.45 -12.39
CA ILE A 11 -10.49 4.11 -12.37
C ILE A 11 -10.32 2.67 -11.87
N PHE A 12 -9.60 1.85 -12.63
CA PHE A 12 -9.17 0.52 -12.19
C PHE A 12 -7.66 0.51 -11.94
N THR A 13 -7.27 0.15 -10.73
CA THR A 13 -5.87 0.07 -10.32
C THR A 13 -5.32 -1.35 -10.38
N ASN A 14 -5.96 -2.30 -9.73
CA ASN A 14 -5.58 -3.72 -9.71
C ASN A 14 -6.71 -4.62 -9.20
N LEU A 15 -6.50 -5.94 -9.38
CA LEU A 15 -7.31 -6.99 -8.79
C LEU A 15 -6.40 -8.01 -8.12
N SER A 16 -6.32 -7.98 -6.78
CA SER A 16 -5.59 -8.96 -5.97
C SER A 16 -6.51 -9.64 -4.97
N ARG A 17 -6.06 -10.73 -4.34
CA ARG A 17 -6.86 -11.49 -3.37
C ARG A 17 -7.20 -10.64 -2.16
N ASP A 18 -8.46 -10.24 -2.06
CA ASP A 18 -9.05 -9.56 -0.91
C ASP A 18 -10.59 -9.73 -0.93
N HIS A 19 -11.25 -9.46 0.18
CA HIS A 19 -12.71 -9.48 0.31
C HIS A 19 -13.41 -10.77 -0.12
N LEU A 20 -12.71 -11.93 -0.10
CA LEU A 20 -13.31 -13.21 -0.45
C LEU A 20 -14.30 -13.71 0.61
N ASP A 21 -14.22 -13.19 1.83
CA ASP A 21 -15.24 -13.35 2.88
C ASP A 21 -16.60 -12.79 2.45
N TYR A 22 -16.62 -11.77 1.58
CA TYR A 22 -17.83 -11.14 1.06
C TYR A 22 -18.20 -11.63 -0.34
N HIS A 23 -17.24 -11.77 -1.25
CA HIS A 23 -17.48 -12.09 -2.66
C HIS A 23 -17.48 -13.60 -2.95
N GLY A 24 -16.92 -14.43 -2.05
CA GLY A 24 -16.79 -15.88 -2.25
C GLY A 24 -15.64 -16.25 -3.17
N THR A 25 -15.62 -15.77 -4.42
CA THR A 25 -14.58 -16.09 -5.40
C THR A 25 -13.93 -14.83 -6.01
N MET A 26 -12.72 -15.00 -6.57
CA MET A 26 -12.06 -13.94 -7.33
C MET A 26 -12.85 -13.51 -8.58
N ALA A 27 -13.58 -14.46 -9.19
CA ALA A 27 -14.41 -14.16 -10.36
C ALA A 27 -15.60 -13.26 -10.00
N ASP A 28 -16.28 -13.52 -8.88
CA ASP A 28 -17.38 -12.68 -8.39
C ASP A 28 -16.86 -11.28 -8.00
N TYR A 29 -15.70 -11.22 -7.36
CA TYR A 29 -15.04 -9.94 -7.03
C TYR A 29 -14.69 -9.14 -8.28
N ALA A 30 -14.11 -9.78 -9.31
CA ALA A 30 -13.83 -9.18 -10.60
C ALA A 30 -15.10 -8.65 -11.27
N GLN A 31 -16.17 -9.46 -11.31
CA GLN A 31 -17.46 -9.08 -11.88
C GLN A 31 -18.09 -7.89 -11.15
N ALA A 32 -17.98 -7.84 -9.82
CA ALA A 32 -18.46 -6.69 -9.05
C ALA A 32 -17.74 -5.39 -9.41
N LYS A 33 -16.41 -5.45 -9.65
CA LYS A 33 -15.63 -4.30 -10.14
C LYS A 33 -16.02 -3.92 -11.58
N ALA A 34 -16.26 -4.89 -12.46
CA ALA A 34 -16.61 -4.66 -13.87
C ALA A 34 -17.88 -3.80 -14.03
N ARG A 35 -18.85 -3.94 -13.12
CA ARG A 35 -20.08 -3.14 -13.14
C ARG A 35 -19.83 -1.65 -13.22
N LEU A 36 -18.75 -1.15 -12.64
CA LEU A 36 -18.39 0.26 -12.68
C LEU A 36 -18.01 0.72 -14.11
N PHE A 37 -17.38 -0.16 -14.90
CA PHE A 37 -16.89 0.15 -16.24
C PHE A 37 -17.96 0.04 -17.34
N THR A 38 -19.12 -0.50 -16.98
CA THR A 38 -20.33 -0.52 -17.80
C THR A 38 -21.43 0.39 -17.21
N TRP A 39 -21.05 1.33 -16.33
CA TRP A 39 -22.01 2.22 -15.67
C TRP A 39 -22.69 3.15 -16.68
N PRO A 40 -24.01 3.37 -16.56
CA PRO A 40 -24.72 4.23 -17.50
C PRO A 40 -24.12 5.65 -17.55
N ARG A 41 -23.84 6.11 -18.77
CA ARG A 41 -23.26 7.45 -19.06
C ARG A 41 -21.86 7.67 -18.52
N LEU A 42 -21.08 6.60 -18.27
CA LEU A 42 -19.68 6.74 -17.91
C LEU A 42 -18.92 7.48 -19.02
N ARG A 43 -18.28 8.59 -18.69
CA ARG A 43 -17.57 9.43 -19.63
C ARG A 43 -16.13 8.95 -19.86
N LEU A 44 -15.43 8.62 -18.78
CA LEU A 44 -14.02 8.22 -18.80
C LEU A 44 -13.80 6.93 -18.02
N ALA A 45 -13.16 5.95 -18.64
CA ALA A 45 -12.57 4.79 -17.96
C ALA A 45 -11.05 4.87 -18.01
N VAL A 46 -10.39 4.77 -16.86
CA VAL A 46 -8.93 4.75 -16.70
C VAL A 46 -8.53 3.36 -16.24
N CYS A 47 -7.74 2.63 -17.02
CA CYS A 47 -7.43 1.22 -16.77
C CYS A 47 -5.93 0.97 -16.68
N ASN A 48 -5.52 0.26 -15.63
CA ASN A 48 -4.16 -0.26 -15.49
C ASN A 48 -3.93 -1.40 -16.50
N LEU A 49 -3.07 -1.19 -17.48
CA LEU A 49 -2.74 -2.20 -18.49
C LEU A 49 -1.68 -3.21 -18.03
N ASP A 50 -1.04 -2.98 -16.90
CA ASP A 50 -0.10 -3.93 -16.29
C ASP A 50 -0.86 -5.08 -15.60
N ASP A 51 -2.11 -4.83 -15.17
CA ASP A 51 -3.03 -5.83 -14.64
C ASP A 51 -3.81 -6.52 -15.77
N THR A 52 -3.90 -7.86 -15.72
CA THR A 52 -4.60 -8.64 -16.76
C THR A 52 -6.07 -8.26 -16.83
N TYR A 53 -6.72 -8.14 -15.67
CA TYR A 53 -8.12 -7.77 -15.63
C TYR A 53 -8.36 -6.31 -16.04
N GLY A 54 -7.38 -5.42 -15.78
CA GLY A 54 -7.41 -4.04 -16.28
C GLY A 54 -7.44 -3.95 -17.80
N ARG A 55 -6.73 -4.85 -18.50
CA ARG A 55 -6.81 -4.96 -19.99
C ARG A 55 -8.18 -5.44 -20.46
N GLU A 56 -8.78 -6.41 -19.77
CA GLU A 56 -10.12 -6.89 -20.05
C GLU A 56 -11.16 -5.78 -19.86
N LEU A 57 -11.08 -5.04 -18.74
CA LEU A 57 -11.97 -3.92 -18.45
C LEU A 57 -11.85 -2.79 -19.48
N ALA A 58 -10.64 -2.51 -19.95
CA ALA A 58 -10.43 -1.52 -21.01
C ALA A 58 -11.13 -1.91 -22.33
N ALA A 59 -11.18 -3.22 -22.62
CA ALA A 59 -11.88 -3.74 -23.81
C ALA A 59 -13.40 -3.81 -23.63
N LEU A 60 -13.87 -4.07 -22.41
CA LEU A 60 -15.30 -4.22 -22.10
C LEU A 60 -16.01 -2.89 -21.77
N SER A 61 -15.27 -1.84 -21.48
CA SER A 61 -15.83 -0.57 -21.02
C SER A 61 -16.74 0.08 -22.06
N THR A 62 -17.91 0.54 -21.60
CA THR A 62 -18.86 1.33 -22.39
C THR A 62 -18.67 2.83 -22.25
N ALA A 63 -17.59 3.28 -21.60
CA ALA A 63 -17.27 4.70 -21.44
C ALA A 63 -17.04 5.37 -22.82
N THR A 64 -17.39 6.65 -22.92
CA THR A 64 -17.15 7.45 -24.13
C THR A 64 -15.66 7.53 -24.46
N LYS A 65 -14.79 7.52 -23.45
CA LYS A 65 -13.34 7.55 -23.58
C LYS A 65 -12.71 6.50 -22.66
N VAL A 66 -11.77 5.72 -23.21
CA VAL A 66 -10.97 4.77 -22.43
C VAL A 66 -9.50 5.17 -22.52
N VAL A 67 -8.84 5.32 -21.38
CA VAL A 67 -7.42 5.65 -21.24
C VAL A 67 -6.71 4.55 -20.51
N GLY A 68 -5.72 3.93 -21.16
CA GLY A 68 -4.83 2.97 -20.53
C GLY A 68 -3.61 3.64 -19.92
N TYR A 69 -3.08 3.07 -18.83
CA TYR A 69 -1.78 3.46 -18.28
C TYR A 69 -0.92 2.24 -17.95
N THR A 70 0.42 2.41 -17.98
CA THR A 70 1.37 1.31 -17.78
C THR A 70 2.74 1.79 -17.32
N GLN A 71 3.45 0.94 -16.59
CA GLN A 71 4.87 1.08 -16.27
C GLN A 71 5.75 0.16 -17.13
N MET A 72 5.15 -0.68 -18.01
CA MET A 72 5.89 -1.66 -18.81
C MET A 72 6.55 -1.00 -20.04
N GLU A 73 7.85 -1.24 -20.22
CA GLU A 73 8.64 -0.65 -21.31
C GLU A 73 8.18 -1.07 -22.71
N HIS A 74 7.72 -2.30 -22.89
CA HIS A 74 7.26 -2.81 -24.20
C HIS A 74 5.95 -2.19 -24.70
N ALA A 75 5.30 -1.35 -23.91
CA ALA A 75 4.14 -0.58 -24.35
C ALA A 75 4.51 0.79 -24.96
N ARG A 76 5.80 1.05 -25.24
CA ARG A 76 6.30 2.33 -25.76
C ARG A 76 5.62 2.77 -27.06
N ASP A 77 5.23 1.82 -27.91
CA ASP A 77 4.65 2.10 -29.22
C ASP A 77 3.11 2.24 -29.24
N ARG A 78 2.44 2.07 -28.10
CA ARG A 78 0.98 2.24 -28.02
C ARG A 78 0.60 3.71 -27.95
N GLN A 79 0.05 4.24 -29.02
CA GLN A 79 -0.51 5.60 -29.04
C GLN A 79 -1.67 5.72 -28.03
N GLY A 80 -1.75 6.87 -27.35
CA GLY A 80 -2.84 7.17 -26.44
C GLY A 80 -2.69 6.62 -25.00
N VAL A 81 -1.63 5.84 -24.72
CA VAL A 81 -1.38 5.28 -23.38
C VAL A 81 -0.48 6.20 -22.59
N ILE A 82 -0.82 6.40 -21.32
CA ILE A 82 0.00 7.15 -20.36
C ILE A 82 1.04 6.21 -19.75
N ARG A 83 2.31 6.62 -19.71
CA ARG A 83 3.41 5.76 -19.25
C ARG A 83 4.35 6.45 -18.29
N ALA A 84 5.01 5.64 -17.45
CA ALA A 84 6.20 6.04 -16.74
C ALA A 84 7.44 5.39 -17.39
N GLU A 85 8.45 6.19 -17.66
CA GLU A 85 9.76 5.74 -18.13
C GLU A 85 10.84 6.18 -17.11
N ASP A 86 11.99 5.48 -17.10
CA ASP A 86 13.14 5.81 -16.24
C ASP A 86 12.74 5.94 -14.75
N VAL A 87 12.02 4.93 -14.23
CA VAL A 87 11.53 4.94 -12.83
C VAL A 87 12.66 4.64 -11.88
N GLU A 88 12.98 5.60 -11.02
CA GLU A 88 13.97 5.52 -9.94
C GLU A 88 13.26 5.60 -8.58
N GLU A 89 13.62 4.67 -7.68
CA GLU A 89 13.22 4.70 -6.28
C GLU A 89 14.38 5.21 -5.42
N THR A 90 14.15 6.27 -4.66
CA THR A 90 15.17 6.90 -3.82
C THR A 90 14.70 7.02 -2.37
N ILE A 91 15.60 7.34 -1.45
CA ILE A 91 15.25 7.64 -0.05
C ILE A 91 14.27 8.82 0.04
N ALA A 92 14.39 9.80 -0.86
CA ALA A 92 13.52 10.97 -0.89
C ALA A 92 12.12 10.63 -1.42
N GLY A 93 12.01 9.66 -2.34
CA GLY A 93 10.76 9.29 -2.98
C GLY A 93 10.95 8.67 -4.35
N LEU A 94 10.05 8.96 -5.26
CA LEU A 94 10.04 8.45 -6.64
C LEU A 94 10.41 9.55 -7.62
N ARG A 95 11.18 9.17 -8.65
CA ARG A 95 11.50 9.99 -9.81
C ARG A 95 11.22 9.21 -11.07
N PHE A 96 10.48 9.76 -12.02
CA PHE A 96 10.19 9.11 -13.29
C PHE A 96 9.81 10.12 -14.37
N ARG A 97 9.91 9.70 -15.63
CA ARG A 97 9.43 10.48 -16.76
C ARG A 97 7.98 10.10 -17.08
N LEU A 98 7.05 11.03 -16.86
CA LEU A 98 5.67 10.92 -17.29
C LEU A 98 5.60 11.14 -18.82
N CYS A 99 5.12 10.13 -19.56
CA CYS A 99 4.90 10.20 -20.99
C CYS A 99 3.40 10.15 -21.30
N THR A 100 2.91 11.15 -22.00
CA THR A 100 1.50 11.29 -22.40
C THR A 100 1.39 11.52 -23.92
N PRO A 101 0.20 11.41 -24.51
CA PRO A 101 -0.02 11.79 -25.93
C PRO A 101 0.31 13.27 -26.23
N HIS A 102 0.33 14.13 -25.21
CA HIS A 102 0.54 15.57 -25.36
C HIS A 102 1.96 16.04 -24.96
N GLY A 103 2.88 15.11 -24.70
CA GLY A 103 4.25 15.41 -24.35
C GLY A 103 4.75 14.67 -23.11
N ARG A 104 5.92 15.09 -22.64
CA ARG A 104 6.62 14.43 -21.52
C ARG A 104 6.96 15.44 -20.44
N ALA A 105 7.01 14.98 -19.18
CA ALA A 105 7.48 15.79 -18.05
C ALA A 105 8.20 14.91 -17.03
N LEU A 106 9.16 15.47 -16.28
CA LEU A 106 9.79 14.80 -15.16
C LEU A 106 8.91 14.96 -13.92
N VAL A 107 8.64 13.85 -13.23
CA VAL A 107 7.93 13.82 -11.96
C VAL A 107 8.92 13.43 -10.87
N GLU A 108 8.99 14.26 -9.82
CA GLU A 108 9.72 13.97 -8.57
C GLU A 108 8.76 14.13 -7.41
N THR A 109 8.57 13.11 -6.60
CA THR A 109 7.58 13.11 -5.51
C THR A 109 8.13 12.43 -4.27
N GLY A 110 7.67 12.85 -3.09
CA GLY A 110 8.01 12.25 -1.80
C GLY A 110 7.33 10.91 -1.50
N LEU A 111 6.47 10.41 -2.39
CA LEU A 111 5.81 9.12 -2.23
C LEU A 111 6.81 7.98 -2.35
N LEU A 112 6.64 6.93 -1.54
CA LEU A 112 7.46 5.73 -1.54
C LEU A 112 6.76 4.58 -2.27
N GLY A 113 7.57 3.66 -2.83
CA GLY A 113 7.10 2.41 -3.42
C GLY A 113 6.63 2.54 -4.86
N ARG A 114 7.18 1.67 -5.70
CA ARG A 114 6.95 1.64 -7.15
C ARG A 114 5.47 1.53 -7.54
N TYR A 115 4.64 0.91 -6.71
CA TYR A 115 3.19 0.85 -6.96
C TYR A 115 2.52 2.24 -6.97
N ASN A 116 3.10 3.24 -6.29
CA ASN A 116 2.61 4.61 -6.36
C ASN A 116 2.86 5.27 -7.71
N VAL A 117 3.84 4.81 -8.50
CA VAL A 117 3.96 5.24 -9.91
C VAL A 117 2.69 4.88 -10.68
N SER A 118 2.17 3.65 -10.51
CA SER A 118 0.90 3.23 -11.12
C SER A 118 -0.28 4.11 -10.66
N ASN A 119 -0.38 4.41 -9.37
CA ASN A 119 -1.40 5.31 -8.83
C ASN A 119 -1.29 6.73 -9.42
N LEU A 120 -0.06 7.25 -9.53
CA LEU A 120 0.22 8.57 -10.10
C LEU A 120 -0.11 8.65 -11.59
N LEU A 121 0.12 7.57 -12.35
CA LEU A 121 -0.30 7.49 -13.76
C LEU A 121 -1.83 7.52 -13.90
N ALA A 122 -2.56 6.87 -13.00
CA ALA A 122 -4.02 6.94 -12.97
C ALA A 122 -4.51 8.38 -12.68
N VAL A 123 -3.89 9.07 -11.72
CA VAL A 123 -4.16 10.50 -11.44
C VAL A 123 -3.83 11.37 -12.66
N ALA A 124 -2.66 11.13 -13.28
CA ALA A 124 -2.26 11.85 -14.50
C ALA A 124 -3.27 11.70 -15.63
N ALA A 125 -3.88 10.51 -15.79
CA ALA A 125 -4.91 10.27 -16.78
C ALA A 125 -6.14 11.18 -16.58
N VAL A 126 -6.58 11.32 -15.34
CA VAL A 126 -7.72 12.18 -15.00
C VAL A 126 -7.39 13.66 -15.19
N LEU A 127 -6.19 14.08 -14.75
CA LEU A 127 -5.75 15.48 -14.92
C LEU A 127 -5.55 15.86 -16.39
N LEU A 128 -5.03 14.93 -17.20
CA LEU A 128 -4.89 15.12 -18.66
C LEU A 128 -6.26 15.28 -19.32
N ASP A 129 -7.23 14.45 -18.92
CA ASP A 129 -8.61 14.55 -19.42
C ASP A 129 -9.30 15.84 -18.97
N ALA A 130 -8.92 16.39 -17.81
CA ALA A 130 -9.35 17.71 -17.35
C ALA A 130 -8.66 18.88 -18.07
N GLY A 131 -7.78 18.61 -19.04
CA GLY A 131 -7.13 19.61 -19.90
C GLY A 131 -5.79 20.15 -19.40
N LEU A 132 -5.19 19.56 -18.35
CA LEU A 132 -3.86 19.98 -17.90
C LEU A 132 -2.79 19.45 -18.87
N ASN A 133 -1.75 20.25 -19.12
CA ASN A 133 -0.57 19.82 -19.86
C ASN A 133 0.37 18.97 -18.99
N PRO A 134 1.32 18.19 -19.57
CA PRO A 134 2.19 17.29 -18.81
C PRO A 134 3.02 17.98 -17.72
N THR A 135 3.48 19.20 -17.94
CA THR A 135 4.28 19.96 -16.96
C THR A 135 3.43 20.32 -15.73
N ALA A 136 2.24 20.87 -15.95
CA ALA A 136 1.32 21.19 -14.87
C ALA A 136 0.88 19.92 -14.10
N ILE A 137 0.73 18.79 -14.79
CA ILE A 137 0.46 17.49 -14.14
C ILE A 137 1.64 17.10 -13.24
N ALA A 138 2.88 17.15 -13.73
CA ALA A 138 4.06 16.80 -12.96
C ALA A 138 4.18 17.66 -11.69
N GLU A 139 3.97 18.97 -11.78
CA GLU A 139 3.95 19.88 -10.64
C GLU A 139 2.89 19.49 -9.59
N ARG A 140 1.68 19.09 -10.02
CA ARG A 140 0.63 18.63 -9.10
C ARG A 140 0.99 17.31 -8.44
N LEU A 141 1.56 16.36 -9.20
CA LEU A 141 1.98 15.07 -8.66
C LEU A 141 3.12 15.20 -7.64
N ALA A 142 4.03 16.17 -7.83
CA ALA A 142 5.12 16.47 -6.91
C ALA A 142 4.62 16.92 -5.52
N CYS A 143 3.48 17.61 -5.47
CA CYS A 143 2.91 18.13 -4.22
C CYS A 143 2.07 17.08 -3.44
N LEU A 144 1.87 15.87 -3.98
CA LEU A 144 1.07 14.87 -3.32
C LEU A 144 1.78 14.29 -2.10
N THR A 145 1.04 14.17 -1.02
CA THR A 145 1.45 13.45 0.20
C THR A 145 0.69 12.13 0.30
N PRO A 146 1.29 11.10 0.92
CA PRO A 146 0.58 9.85 1.10
C PRO A 146 -0.67 10.07 1.97
N PRO A 147 -1.77 9.36 1.70
CA PRO A 147 -2.88 9.31 2.65
C PRO A 147 -2.41 8.77 4.00
N ALA A 148 -3.06 9.19 5.09
CA ALA A 148 -2.73 8.72 6.44
C ALA A 148 -2.64 7.18 6.50
N GLY A 149 -1.59 6.66 7.12
CA GLY A 149 -1.34 5.22 7.25
C GLY A 149 -1.04 4.49 5.94
N ARG A 150 -0.53 5.18 4.93
CA ARG A 150 -0.06 4.60 3.66
C ARG A 150 1.41 4.96 3.44
N LEU A 151 2.33 4.07 3.83
CA LEU A 151 3.78 4.33 3.92
C LEU A 151 4.09 5.70 4.58
N GLU A 152 3.37 6.00 5.66
CA GLU A 152 3.55 7.24 6.40
C GLU A 152 4.83 7.18 7.24
N LYS A 153 5.74 8.13 7.00
CA LYS A 153 7.08 8.17 7.61
C LYS A 153 7.09 8.92 8.93
N ILE A 154 7.77 8.39 9.95
CA ILE A 154 7.98 9.00 11.24
C ILE A 154 9.45 8.80 11.63
N GLY A 155 10.11 9.81 12.14
CA GLY A 155 11.53 9.73 12.52
C GLY A 155 12.50 9.69 11.33
N GLY A 156 13.60 8.98 11.47
CA GLY A 156 14.58 8.72 10.40
C GLY A 156 15.81 9.63 10.39
N HIS A 157 15.81 10.74 11.10
CA HIS A 157 17.01 11.60 11.23
C HIS A 157 17.74 11.28 12.54
N ASN A 158 18.87 10.57 12.46
CA ASN A 158 19.64 10.07 13.60
C ASN A 158 18.86 9.11 14.54
N GLU A 159 17.77 8.57 14.07
CA GLU A 159 16.90 7.61 14.75
C GLU A 159 16.29 6.64 13.72
N PRO A 160 15.68 5.52 14.16
CA PRO A 160 15.02 4.59 13.24
C PRO A 160 13.99 5.29 12.35
N LEU A 161 13.97 4.92 11.07
CA LEU A 161 12.86 5.31 10.19
C LEU A 161 11.70 4.36 10.46
N VAL A 162 10.65 4.86 11.08
CA VAL A 162 9.41 4.11 11.28
C VAL A 162 8.44 4.46 10.16
N VAL A 163 7.83 3.44 9.58
CA VAL A 163 6.85 3.59 8.50
C VAL A 163 5.57 2.86 8.88
N VAL A 164 4.44 3.55 8.85
CA VAL A 164 3.12 2.98 9.14
C VAL A 164 2.36 2.75 7.84
N ASP A 165 1.84 1.52 7.64
CA ASP A 165 1.11 1.14 6.43
C ASP A 165 -0.14 0.30 6.73
N TYR A 166 -1.13 0.41 5.86
CA TYR A 166 -2.38 -0.37 5.92
C TYR A 166 -2.25 -1.78 5.31
N ALA A 167 -1.06 -2.22 4.93
CA ALA A 167 -0.81 -3.51 4.31
C ALA A 167 -1.30 -4.67 5.21
N HIS A 168 -2.43 -5.28 4.85
CA HIS A 168 -3.11 -6.35 5.58
C HIS A 168 -3.41 -7.58 4.71
N THR A 169 -2.81 -7.63 3.52
CA THR A 169 -2.82 -8.79 2.60
C THR A 169 -1.39 -9.17 2.23
N PRO A 170 -1.13 -10.42 1.80
CA PRO A 170 0.21 -10.86 1.40
C PRO A 170 0.85 -9.95 0.34
N ASP A 171 0.11 -9.62 -0.73
CA ASP A 171 0.61 -8.77 -1.82
C ASP A 171 0.92 -7.34 -1.36
N ALA A 172 0.04 -6.76 -0.49
CA ALA A 172 0.28 -5.43 0.05
C ALA A 172 1.50 -5.41 0.97
N LEU A 173 1.66 -6.44 1.83
CA LEU A 173 2.82 -6.56 2.71
C LEU A 173 4.12 -6.72 1.92
N ALA A 174 4.13 -7.57 0.89
CA ALA A 174 5.27 -7.72 -0.03
C ALA A 174 5.61 -6.39 -0.70
N SER A 175 4.61 -5.67 -1.19
CA SER A 175 4.79 -4.37 -1.85
C SER A 175 5.39 -3.31 -0.91
N ALA A 176 4.92 -3.26 0.35
CA ALA A 176 5.45 -2.34 1.36
C ALA A 176 6.90 -2.69 1.73
N LEU A 177 7.22 -3.98 1.93
CA LEU A 177 8.58 -4.43 2.22
C LEU A 177 9.54 -4.18 1.05
N HIS A 178 9.12 -4.44 -0.19
CA HIS A 178 9.90 -4.12 -1.38
C HIS A 178 10.18 -2.61 -1.50
N ALA A 179 9.20 -1.76 -1.21
CA ALA A 179 9.37 -0.31 -1.23
C ALA A 179 10.39 0.20 -0.19
N LEU A 180 10.50 -0.48 0.96
CA LEU A 180 11.38 -0.08 2.05
C LEU A 180 12.77 -0.73 1.99
N ARG A 181 12.93 -1.85 1.29
CA ARG A 181 14.22 -2.56 1.18
C ARG A 181 15.35 -1.68 0.61
N PRO A 182 15.16 -0.92 -0.50
CA PRO A 182 16.20 -0.01 -0.98
C PRO A 182 16.62 1.04 0.05
N ILE A 183 15.65 1.54 0.84
CA ILE A 183 15.90 2.52 1.90
C ILE A 183 16.74 1.90 3.02
N ALA A 184 16.39 0.70 3.49
CA ALA A 184 17.14 -0.02 4.51
C ALA A 184 18.58 -0.31 4.03
N THR A 185 18.73 -0.77 2.79
CA THR A 185 20.03 -1.01 2.16
C THR A 185 20.89 0.26 2.09
N ALA A 186 20.31 1.38 1.65
CA ALA A 186 21.01 2.66 1.57
C ALA A 186 21.40 3.22 2.95
N ARG A 187 20.66 2.86 4.01
CA ARG A 187 20.99 3.18 5.41
C ARG A 187 21.98 2.19 6.02
N GLY A 188 22.33 1.11 5.31
CA GLY A 188 23.23 0.05 5.81
C GLY A 188 22.66 -0.70 7.02
N ALA A 189 21.35 -0.88 7.10
CA ALA A 189 20.66 -1.39 8.29
C ALA A 189 19.55 -2.39 7.95
N ALA A 190 19.05 -3.06 8.99
CA ALA A 190 17.98 -4.03 8.89
C ALA A 190 16.62 -3.39 8.53
N LEU A 191 15.77 -4.18 7.88
CA LEU A 191 14.35 -3.93 7.68
C LEU A 191 13.57 -4.83 8.63
N THR A 192 12.94 -4.25 9.63
CA THR A 192 12.08 -4.94 10.59
C THR A 192 10.62 -4.73 10.24
N VAL A 193 9.79 -5.77 10.37
CA VAL A 193 8.34 -5.66 10.22
C VAL A 193 7.61 -6.04 11.50
N VAL A 194 6.63 -5.21 11.90
CA VAL A 194 5.68 -5.46 13.00
C VAL A 194 4.29 -5.57 12.39
N PHE A 195 3.64 -6.73 12.50
CA PHE A 195 2.30 -6.91 11.95
C PHE A 195 1.52 -8.03 12.63
N GLY A 196 0.23 -8.07 12.34
CA GLY A 196 -0.67 -9.17 12.70
C GLY A 196 -1.77 -9.34 11.66
N CYS A 197 -2.71 -10.24 11.95
CA CYS A 197 -3.87 -10.47 11.11
C CYS A 197 -5.15 -10.25 11.90
N GLY A 198 -6.21 -9.79 11.20
CA GLY A 198 -7.53 -9.64 11.79
C GLY A 198 -8.21 -10.99 12.02
N GLY A 199 -8.94 -11.11 13.13
CA GLY A 199 -9.89 -12.20 13.39
C GLY A 199 -11.19 -12.00 12.60
N ASP A 200 -12.00 -13.06 12.49
CA ASP A 200 -13.25 -13.10 11.72
C ASP A 200 -13.06 -12.68 10.26
N ARG A 201 -11.95 -13.09 9.66
CA ARG A 201 -11.52 -12.79 8.29
C ARG A 201 -10.91 -14.04 7.64
N ASP A 202 -10.45 -13.90 6.39
CA ASP A 202 -9.78 -14.98 5.65
C ASP A 202 -8.56 -15.51 6.43
N ARG A 203 -8.71 -16.70 7.04
CA ARG A 203 -7.63 -17.38 7.78
C ARG A 203 -6.52 -17.85 6.85
N GLY A 204 -6.85 -18.16 5.59
CA GLY A 204 -5.89 -18.67 4.62
C GLY A 204 -4.77 -17.68 4.28
N LYS A 205 -4.98 -16.37 4.53
CA LYS A 205 -3.92 -15.37 4.33
C LYS A 205 -2.87 -15.32 5.44
N ARG A 206 -3.15 -15.87 6.64
CA ARG A 206 -2.26 -15.77 7.82
C ARG A 206 -0.88 -16.38 7.56
N PRO A 207 -0.77 -17.67 7.16
CA PRO A 207 0.53 -18.25 6.82
C PRO A 207 1.19 -17.59 5.62
N LEU A 208 0.42 -17.13 4.62
CA LEU A 208 0.97 -16.42 3.47
C LEU A 208 1.62 -15.08 3.85
N MET A 209 1.03 -14.35 4.80
CA MET A 209 1.62 -13.12 5.34
C MET A 209 2.88 -13.41 6.15
N GLY A 210 2.90 -14.51 6.92
CA GLY A 210 4.08 -15.00 7.62
C GLY A 210 5.24 -15.31 6.66
N GLU A 211 4.94 -16.04 5.56
CA GLU A 211 5.91 -16.36 4.51
C GLU A 211 6.51 -15.11 3.86
N VAL A 212 5.66 -14.15 3.48
CA VAL A 212 6.09 -12.88 2.90
C VAL A 212 6.99 -12.12 3.87
N ALA A 213 6.62 -12.02 5.14
CA ALA A 213 7.42 -11.33 6.15
C ALA A 213 8.78 -12.01 6.34
N ALA A 214 8.82 -13.33 6.49
CA ALA A 214 10.06 -14.11 6.66
C ALA A 214 10.98 -14.01 5.42
N ARG A 215 10.41 -13.85 4.23
CA ARG A 215 11.16 -13.76 2.97
C ARG A 215 11.79 -12.39 2.74
N TYR A 216 11.10 -11.30 3.11
CA TYR A 216 11.46 -9.95 2.68
C TYR A 216 11.91 -9.02 3.81
N ALA A 217 11.69 -9.37 5.09
CA ALA A 217 12.21 -8.63 6.23
C ALA A 217 13.43 -9.36 6.86
N ASP A 218 14.30 -8.61 7.52
CA ASP A 218 15.44 -9.18 8.26
C ASP A 218 15.01 -9.59 9.68
N ARG A 219 14.00 -8.92 10.25
CA ARG A 219 13.40 -9.23 11.54
C ARG A 219 11.88 -9.13 11.46
N VAL A 220 11.21 -10.12 12.04
CA VAL A 220 9.75 -10.20 12.06
C VAL A 220 9.26 -10.19 13.50
N VAL A 221 8.34 -9.28 13.81
CA VAL A 221 7.65 -9.18 15.09
C VAL A 221 6.15 -9.36 14.83
N LEU A 222 5.57 -10.41 15.38
CA LEU A 222 4.15 -10.73 15.26
C LEU A 222 3.38 -10.17 16.45
N THR A 223 2.25 -9.53 16.18
CA THR A 223 1.41 -8.92 17.21
C THR A 223 -0.08 -8.96 16.83
N SER A 224 -0.95 -8.59 17.74
CA SER A 224 -2.38 -8.50 17.45
C SER A 224 -2.71 -7.32 16.54
N ASP A 225 -3.59 -7.57 15.57
CA ASP A 225 -4.27 -6.52 14.78
C ASP A 225 -5.62 -6.20 15.45
N ASN A 226 -6.74 -6.62 14.87
CA ASN A 226 -8.08 -6.64 15.45
C ASN A 226 -8.51 -8.10 15.63
N PRO A 227 -8.25 -8.77 16.76
CA PRO A 227 -8.64 -10.16 16.97
C PRO A 227 -10.16 -10.39 16.90
N ARG A 228 -10.97 -9.38 17.17
CA ARG A 228 -12.43 -9.42 17.22
C ARG A 228 -12.93 -10.50 18.19
N SER A 229 -13.61 -11.54 17.68
CA SER A 229 -14.12 -12.66 18.50
C SER A 229 -13.12 -13.82 18.64
N GLU A 230 -12.04 -13.83 17.83
CA GLU A 230 -11.05 -14.91 17.87
C GLU A 230 -10.01 -14.70 18.97
N ASP A 231 -9.44 -15.81 19.43
CA ASP A 231 -8.30 -15.81 20.34
C ASP A 231 -7.06 -15.20 19.65
N PRO A 232 -6.47 -14.13 20.18
CA PRO A 232 -5.25 -13.52 19.61
C PRO A 232 -4.09 -14.51 19.44
N ASP A 233 -3.89 -15.41 20.41
CA ASP A 233 -2.79 -16.36 20.39
C ASP A 233 -2.96 -17.40 19.29
N ALA A 234 -4.20 -17.81 19.01
CA ALA A 234 -4.50 -18.69 17.89
C ALA A 234 -4.21 -18.04 16.54
N ILE A 235 -4.53 -16.75 16.38
CA ILE A 235 -4.19 -15.97 15.17
C ILE A 235 -2.68 -15.90 14.97
N LEU A 236 -1.93 -15.60 16.04
CA LEU A 236 -0.48 -15.49 16.01
C LEU A 236 0.16 -16.84 15.68
N ALA A 237 -0.36 -17.95 16.24
CA ALA A 237 0.10 -19.29 15.92
C ALA A 237 -0.08 -19.63 14.44
N ASP A 238 -1.21 -19.27 13.81
CA ASP A 238 -1.46 -19.48 12.38
C ASP A 238 -0.42 -18.74 11.49
N ILE A 239 0.04 -17.56 11.91
CA ILE A 239 1.07 -16.79 11.19
C ILE A 239 2.46 -17.42 11.41
N CYS A 240 2.77 -17.84 12.64
CA CYS A 240 4.05 -18.43 13.03
C CYS A 240 4.39 -19.69 12.25
N VAL A 241 3.41 -20.44 11.74
CA VAL A 241 3.64 -21.64 10.92
C VAL A 241 4.63 -21.36 9.78
N ALA A 242 4.55 -20.19 9.15
CA ALA A 242 5.42 -19.81 8.04
C ALA A 242 6.53 -18.81 8.43
N ALA A 243 6.56 -18.35 9.66
CA ALA A 243 7.58 -17.45 10.21
C ALA A 243 8.05 -17.93 11.60
N PRO A 244 8.66 -19.14 11.71
CA PRO A 244 8.93 -19.76 13.01
C PRO A 244 10.01 -19.02 13.83
N SER A 245 10.82 -18.17 13.22
CA SER A 245 11.84 -17.32 13.89
C SER A 245 11.31 -15.95 14.30
N ALA A 246 10.03 -15.66 14.07
CA ALA A 246 9.45 -14.38 14.45
C ALA A 246 9.37 -14.22 15.98
N GLU A 247 9.64 -13.01 16.46
CA GLU A 247 9.35 -12.63 17.84
C GLU A 247 7.83 -12.42 17.98
N VAL A 248 7.21 -12.99 19.02
CA VAL A 248 5.76 -12.87 19.25
C VAL A 248 5.51 -12.02 20.46
N ILE A 249 4.79 -10.91 20.28
CA ILE A 249 4.38 -10.00 21.35
C ILE A 249 2.91 -9.66 21.11
N ALA A 250 2.00 -10.32 21.81
CA ALA A 250 0.55 -10.20 21.58
C ALA A 250 0.02 -8.76 21.76
N ASP A 251 0.52 -8.02 22.76
CA ASP A 251 0.18 -6.61 22.97
C ASP A 251 0.85 -5.74 21.89
N ARG A 252 0.03 -5.11 21.04
CA ARG A 252 0.51 -4.32 19.91
C ARG A 252 1.25 -3.05 20.32
N ALA A 253 0.81 -2.39 21.40
CA ALA A 253 1.50 -1.20 21.89
C ALA A 253 2.91 -1.56 22.39
N GLU A 254 3.02 -2.67 23.13
CA GLU A 254 4.29 -3.18 23.63
C GLU A 254 5.20 -3.68 22.48
N ALA A 255 4.63 -4.36 21.48
CA ALA A 255 5.38 -4.79 20.30
C ALA A 255 6.02 -3.59 19.56
N ILE A 256 5.23 -2.55 19.31
CA ILE A 256 5.70 -1.31 18.66
C ILE A 256 6.76 -0.64 19.53
N ARG A 257 6.48 -0.46 20.82
CA ARG A 257 7.40 0.19 21.76
C ARG A 257 8.74 -0.53 21.83
N ARG A 258 8.73 -1.85 22.09
CA ARG A 258 9.98 -2.65 22.19
C ARG A 258 10.78 -2.63 20.92
N THR A 259 10.12 -2.82 19.78
CA THR A 259 10.80 -2.80 18.49
C THR A 259 11.49 -1.47 18.21
N ILE A 260 10.81 -0.33 18.43
CA ILE A 260 11.39 0.99 18.13
C ILE A 260 12.47 1.39 19.15
N VAL A 261 12.28 1.10 20.43
CA VAL A 261 13.26 1.45 21.47
C VAL A 261 14.56 0.67 21.28
N SER A 262 14.48 -0.62 20.90
CA SER A 262 15.66 -1.47 20.67
C SER A 262 16.29 -1.35 19.27
N ALA A 263 15.61 -0.71 18.32
CA ALA A 263 16.09 -0.61 16.94
C ALA A 263 17.41 0.17 16.83
N HIS A 264 18.28 -0.22 15.90
CA HIS A 264 19.46 0.58 15.57
C HIS A 264 19.04 1.94 14.94
N PRO A 265 19.76 3.06 15.17
CA PRO A 265 19.37 4.37 14.62
C PRO A 265 19.20 4.40 13.08
N ALA A 266 19.92 3.56 12.36
CA ALA A 266 19.78 3.44 10.91
C ALA A 266 18.66 2.48 10.47
N GLU A 267 18.06 1.71 11.38
CA GLU A 267 17.07 0.67 11.06
C GLU A 267 15.79 1.25 10.46
N VAL A 268 15.15 0.47 9.59
CA VAL A 268 13.84 0.77 9.03
C VAL A 268 12.81 -0.19 9.64
N VAL A 269 11.77 0.35 10.28
CA VAL A 269 10.72 -0.41 10.94
C VAL A 269 9.39 -0.17 10.23
N LEU A 270 8.84 -1.20 9.61
CA LEU A 270 7.48 -1.19 9.05
C LEU A 270 6.48 -1.67 10.10
N ILE A 271 5.48 -0.86 10.42
CA ILE A 271 4.31 -1.24 11.20
C ILE A 271 3.15 -1.40 10.23
N ALA A 272 2.69 -2.64 10.02
CA ALA A 272 1.70 -2.97 9.01
C ALA A 272 0.38 -3.49 9.61
N GLY A 273 -0.70 -3.34 8.84
CA GLY A 273 -2.04 -3.86 9.10
C GLY A 273 -3.09 -2.79 9.34
N LYS A 274 -2.90 -1.92 10.33
CA LYS A 274 -3.92 -0.94 10.77
C LYS A 274 -3.85 0.39 10.01
N GLY A 275 -2.66 0.83 9.61
CA GLY A 275 -2.49 2.12 8.93
C GLY A 275 -3.13 3.27 9.72
N HIS A 276 -4.19 3.86 9.16
CA HIS A 276 -4.93 4.99 9.74
C HIS A 276 -6.05 4.61 10.72
N GLU A 277 -6.24 3.31 11.01
CA GLU A 277 -7.27 2.89 11.96
C GLU A 277 -7.01 3.50 13.36
N SER A 278 -8.07 4.04 13.96
CA SER A 278 -8.02 4.75 15.25
C SER A 278 -8.49 3.91 16.44
N TYR A 279 -8.66 2.60 16.25
CA TYR A 279 -9.10 1.68 17.30
C TYR A 279 -8.48 0.30 17.15
N GLN A 280 -8.50 -0.49 18.24
CA GLN A 280 -8.27 -1.92 18.23
C GLN A 280 -9.50 -2.63 18.80
N GLU A 281 -9.97 -3.71 18.14
CA GLU A 281 -11.14 -4.49 18.54
C GLU A 281 -10.70 -5.85 19.10
N ILE A 282 -10.94 -6.07 20.39
CA ILE A 282 -10.60 -7.29 21.13
C ILE A 282 -11.84 -7.76 21.87
N ALA A 283 -12.25 -9.02 21.70
CA ALA A 283 -13.45 -9.61 22.30
C ALA A 283 -14.71 -8.74 22.14
N GLY A 284 -14.90 -8.16 20.93
CA GLY A 284 -16.03 -7.30 20.60
C GLY A 284 -15.95 -5.89 21.19
N VAL A 285 -14.90 -5.55 21.96
CA VAL A 285 -14.71 -4.23 22.54
C VAL A 285 -13.73 -3.42 21.70
N ARG A 286 -14.16 -2.25 21.21
CA ARG A 286 -13.29 -1.29 20.53
C ARG A 286 -12.67 -0.32 21.53
N ARG A 287 -11.35 -0.24 21.52
CA ARG A 287 -10.57 0.67 22.33
C ARG A 287 -9.81 1.64 21.40
N PRO A 288 -9.66 2.93 21.78
CA PRO A 288 -8.82 3.86 21.02
C PRO A 288 -7.40 3.32 20.87
N PHE A 289 -6.88 3.30 19.66
CA PHE A 289 -5.55 2.84 19.35
C PHE A 289 -5.09 3.44 18.00
N SER A 290 -3.83 3.86 17.92
CA SER A 290 -3.24 4.36 16.66
C SER A 290 -1.78 3.95 16.59
N ASP A 291 -1.40 3.24 15.50
CA ASP A 291 -0.02 2.87 15.24
C ASP A 291 0.91 4.10 15.20
N ILE A 292 0.45 5.18 14.56
CA ILE A 292 1.20 6.45 14.47
C ILE A 292 1.45 7.04 15.83
N ALA A 293 0.44 7.08 16.72
CA ALA A 293 0.57 7.60 18.06
C ALA A 293 1.53 6.76 18.92
N GLN A 294 1.42 5.42 18.82
CA GLN A 294 2.32 4.49 19.53
C GLN A 294 3.77 4.62 19.03
N ALA A 295 3.97 4.69 17.73
CA ALA A 295 5.29 4.87 17.13
C ALA A 295 5.93 6.19 17.53
N SER A 296 5.17 7.28 17.50
CA SER A 296 5.65 8.60 17.92
C SER A 296 6.05 8.63 19.40
N ALA A 297 5.22 8.04 20.27
CA ALA A 297 5.53 7.91 21.69
C ALA A 297 6.79 7.07 21.96
N ALA A 298 6.95 5.97 21.23
CA ALA A 298 8.13 5.10 21.34
C ALA A 298 9.43 5.82 20.91
N LEU A 299 9.39 6.64 19.85
CA LEU A 299 10.54 7.46 19.44
C LEU A 299 10.89 8.53 20.50
N VAL A 300 9.90 9.13 21.12
CA VAL A 300 10.13 10.07 22.26
C VAL A 300 10.81 9.34 23.42
N ALA A 301 10.27 8.22 23.87
CA ALA A 301 10.84 7.42 24.95
C ALA A 301 12.29 6.98 24.64
N ARG A 302 12.56 6.60 23.38
CA ARG A 302 13.92 6.29 22.94
C ARG A 302 14.89 7.45 23.10
N ARG A 303 14.48 8.66 22.68
CA ARG A 303 15.32 9.88 22.81
C ARG A 303 15.64 10.22 24.27
N GLU A 304 14.71 9.95 25.17
CA GLU A 304 14.90 10.14 26.62
C GLU A 304 15.87 9.11 27.21
N ALA A 305 15.83 7.86 26.73
CA ALA A 305 16.72 6.80 27.22
C ALA A 305 18.17 6.92 26.71
N VAL A 306 18.45 7.70 25.68
CA VAL A 306 19.80 7.92 25.09
C VAL A 306 20.46 9.20 25.65
N ARG A 307 19.70 10.02 26.39
CA ARG A 307 20.23 11.18 27.12
C ARG A 307 20.78 10.78 28.48
#